data_706c03a1a1e6588bdfa2629355b4bb0e
#
_entry.id   706c03a1a1e6588bdfa2629355b4bb0e
#
_cell.length_a   1.000
_cell.length_b   1.000
_cell.length_c   1.000
_cell.angle_alpha   90.00
_cell.angle_beta   90.00
_cell.angle_gamma   90.00
#
_symmetry.space_group_name_H-M   'P 1'
#
loop_
_entity.id
_entity.type
_entity.pdbx_description
1 polymer ?
#
loop_
_entity_poly.entity_id
_entity_poly.type
_entity_poly.pdbx_seq_one_letter_code
_entity_poly.pdbx_strand_id
1 'polypeptide(L)'
;MVSMKKADRNPVYGAKLSSVVPASVTGDYKVRHELADQDLALKLHYIKGVYVFREDAVRGLSIYDLKKPMFCWLDLFPAASGRIRRGEDDSNDSFPGRPFVKCNDSGVRIVEARCELTVDEWLSGTEEGLHSPDTLAYDQVLGPDLGFSPLVYVQVKGTTPSHLFLL
;
A
#
# COMPACT_ATOMS: atom_id res chain seq x y z
N MET A 1 24.53 -25.94 25.27
CA MET A 1 24.45 -25.45 23.86
C MET A 1 23.06 -24.83 23.68
N VAL A 2 22.98 -23.52 23.86
CA VAL A 2 21.70 -22.80 23.87
C VAL A 2 21.30 -22.62 22.41
N SER A 3 20.20 -23.22 21.99
CA SER A 3 19.59 -23.04 20.69
C SER A 3 19.20 -21.57 20.54
N MET A 4 19.92 -20.83 19.73
CA MET A 4 19.55 -19.46 19.36
C MET A 4 18.17 -19.51 18.67
N LYS A 5 17.20 -18.87 19.30
CA LYS A 5 15.85 -18.72 18.75
C LYS A 5 15.91 -18.07 17.38
N LYS A 6 15.35 -18.73 16.38
CA LYS A 6 15.17 -18.30 14.99
C LYS A 6 14.19 -17.10 14.86
N ALA A 7 13.94 -16.38 15.95
CA ALA A 7 12.82 -15.45 16.14
C ALA A 7 13.07 -14.00 15.69
N ASP A 8 14.25 -13.67 15.13
CA ASP A 8 14.60 -12.26 14.85
C ASP A 8 14.78 -11.93 13.37
N ARG A 9 14.49 -12.84 12.47
CA ARG A 9 14.63 -12.57 11.02
C ARG A 9 13.26 -12.34 10.40
N ASN A 10 13.03 -11.13 9.88
CA ASN A 10 11.83 -10.87 9.09
C ASN A 10 11.76 -11.90 7.94
N PRO A 11 10.72 -12.75 7.89
CA PRO A 11 10.61 -13.80 6.88
C PRO A 11 10.34 -13.24 5.47
N VAL A 12 10.12 -11.93 5.36
CA VAL A 12 9.82 -11.24 4.11
C VAL A 12 11.07 -10.62 3.51
N TYR A 13 11.32 -10.90 2.25
CA TYR A 13 12.53 -10.46 1.54
C TYR A 13 12.28 -10.15 0.06
N GLY A 14 13.27 -9.56 -0.59
CA GLY A 14 13.29 -9.35 -2.04
C GLY A 14 12.25 -8.36 -2.53
N ALA A 15 11.91 -7.35 -1.74
CA ALA A 15 10.91 -6.35 -2.10
C ALA A 15 11.31 -5.60 -3.39
N LYS A 16 10.38 -5.60 -4.36
CA LYS A 16 10.46 -4.82 -5.60
C LYS A 16 9.33 -3.81 -5.61
N LEU A 17 9.66 -2.57 -5.90
CA LEU A 17 8.73 -1.46 -5.94
C LEU A 17 8.37 -1.11 -7.37
N SER A 18 7.09 -0.93 -7.62
CA SER A 18 6.56 -0.39 -8.87
C SER A 18 5.34 0.48 -8.58
N SER A 19 4.79 1.14 -9.59
CA SER A 19 3.59 1.95 -9.43
C SER A 19 2.58 1.63 -10.51
N VAL A 20 1.30 1.84 -10.19
CA VAL A 20 0.20 1.86 -11.14
C VAL A 20 -0.37 3.27 -11.12
N VAL A 21 -0.50 3.86 -12.30
CA VAL A 21 -1.09 5.19 -12.52
C VAL A 21 -2.44 5.06 -13.19
N PRO A 22 -3.30 6.08 -13.20
CA PRO A 22 -4.54 6.08 -13.99
C PRO A 22 -4.28 5.77 -15.47
N ALA A 23 -5.25 5.15 -16.14
CA ALA A 23 -5.19 4.90 -17.59
C ALA A 23 -5.25 6.21 -18.39
N SER A 24 -5.92 7.21 -17.85
CA SER A 24 -6.06 8.55 -18.43
C SER A 24 -5.45 9.59 -17.51
N VAL A 25 -4.98 10.69 -18.09
CA VAL A 25 -4.49 11.83 -17.31
C VAL A 25 -5.66 12.46 -16.55
N THR A 26 -5.45 12.76 -15.27
CA THR A 26 -6.44 13.46 -14.44
C THR A 26 -6.69 14.85 -14.99
N GLY A 27 -7.94 15.14 -15.36
CA GLY A 27 -8.34 16.46 -15.87
C GLY A 27 -8.29 17.56 -14.80
N ASP A 28 -8.14 18.82 -15.23
CA ASP A 28 -7.95 19.98 -14.36
C ASP A 28 -9.03 20.13 -13.28
N TYR A 29 -10.26 19.72 -13.56
CA TYR A 29 -11.38 19.79 -12.61
C TYR A 29 -11.31 18.75 -11.47
N LYS A 30 -10.39 17.77 -11.55
CA LYS A 30 -10.17 16.73 -10.54
C LYS A 30 -8.82 16.86 -9.81
N VAL A 31 -8.06 17.90 -10.08
CA VAL A 31 -6.68 18.03 -9.59
C VAL A 31 -6.60 18.13 -8.07
N ARG A 32 -7.63 18.70 -7.41
CA ARG A 32 -7.68 18.90 -5.97
C ARG A 32 -8.88 18.16 -5.37
N HIS A 33 -8.62 17.32 -4.37
CA HIS A 33 -9.64 16.65 -3.58
C HIS A 33 -9.52 17.12 -2.13
N GLU A 34 -10.56 17.80 -1.66
CA GLU A 34 -10.61 18.31 -0.29
C GLU A 34 -10.86 17.17 0.70
N LEU A 35 -10.15 17.20 1.80
CA LEU A 35 -10.31 16.23 2.87
C LEU A 35 -11.39 16.68 3.85
N ALA A 36 -12.31 15.77 4.18
CA ALA A 36 -13.27 15.97 5.26
C ALA A 36 -12.56 15.94 6.62
N ASP A 37 -13.23 16.39 7.68
CA ASP A 37 -12.63 16.43 9.02
C ASP A 37 -12.28 15.03 9.53
N GLN A 38 -13.05 14.01 9.16
CA GLN A 38 -12.76 12.61 9.45
C GLN A 38 -11.48 12.12 8.76
N ASP A 39 -11.28 12.49 7.48
CA ASP A 39 -10.06 12.17 6.75
C ASP A 39 -8.85 12.82 7.41
N LEU A 40 -9.01 14.07 7.87
CA LEU A 40 -7.93 14.78 8.55
C LEU A 40 -7.58 14.16 9.90
N ALA A 41 -8.55 13.62 10.62
CA ALA A 41 -8.30 12.91 11.87
C ALA A 41 -7.46 11.64 11.66
N LEU A 42 -7.62 10.97 10.51
CA LEU A 42 -6.96 9.71 10.17
C LEU A 42 -5.75 9.85 9.24
N LYS A 43 -5.44 11.05 8.78
CA LYS A 43 -4.42 11.32 7.73
C LYS A 43 -3.01 10.81 8.01
N LEU A 44 -2.68 10.52 9.26
CA LEU A 44 -1.37 10.00 9.66
C LEU A 44 -1.38 8.48 9.90
N HIS A 45 -2.53 7.84 9.70
CA HIS A 45 -2.69 6.43 9.96
C HIS A 45 -3.02 5.67 8.68
N TYR A 46 -2.20 4.68 8.38
CA TYR A 46 -2.53 3.70 7.35
C TYR A 46 -3.47 2.64 7.93
N ILE A 47 -4.56 2.39 7.24
CA ILE A 47 -5.39 1.21 7.52
C ILE A 47 -4.74 0.06 6.78
N LYS A 48 -4.37 -0.99 7.51
CA LYS A 48 -3.73 -2.18 6.95
C LYS A 48 -4.75 -3.32 6.94
N GLY A 49 -4.88 -3.97 5.80
CA GLY A 49 -5.72 -5.17 5.64
C GLY A 49 -4.91 -6.27 4.98
N VAL A 50 -4.98 -7.48 5.51
CA VAL A 50 -4.31 -8.66 4.95
C VAL A 50 -5.35 -9.61 4.39
N TYR A 51 -5.20 -9.95 3.13
CA TYR A 51 -6.04 -10.93 2.44
C TYR A 51 -5.18 -12.14 2.09
N VAL A 52 -5.62 -13.31 2.51
CA VAL A 52 -4.94 -14.57 2.25
C VAL A 52 -5.71 -15.36 1.22
N PHE A 53 -5.03 -15.75 0.15
CA PHE A 53 -5.63 -16.53 -0.93
C PHE A 53 -5.01 -17.92 -1.00
N ARG A 54 -5.83 -18.92 -1.24
CA ARG A 54 -5.38 -20.30 -1.47
C ARG A 54 -4.74 -20.40 -2.86
N GLU A 55 -3.84 -21.34 -3.01
CA GLU A 55 -3.09 -21.56 -4.25
C GLU A 55 -4.00 -21.71 -5.48
N ASP A 56 -5.08 -22.48 -5.36
CA ASP A 56 -6.02 -22.72 -6.45
C ASP A 56 -6.71 -21.45 -6.95
N ALA A 57 -6.95 -20.50 -6.04
CA ALA A 57 -7.57 -19.22 -6.38
C ALA A 57 -6.61 -18.25 -7.11
N VAL A 58 -5.30 -18.43 -6.96
CA VAL A 58 -4.30 -17.49 -7.51
C VAL A 58 -3.38 -18.14 -8.54
N ARG A 59 -3.58 -19.41 -8.84
CA ARG A 59 -2.76 -20.16 -9.78
C ARG A 59 -2.79 -19.53 -11.15
N GLY A 60 -1.59 -19.21 -11.66
CA GLY A 60 -1.43 -18.58 -12.97
C GLY A 60 -1.63 -17.06 -12.99
N LEU A 61 -2.02 -16.43 -11.88
CA LEU A 61 -2.09 -14.97 -11.80
C LEU A 61 -0.68 -14.39 -11.73
N SER A 62 -0.44 -13.41 -12.57
CA SER A 62 0.76 -12.58 -12.54
C SER A 62 0.48 -11.25 -11.84
N ILE A 63 1.54 -10.56 -11.46
CA ILE A 63 1.41 -9.18 -10.95
C ILE A 63 0.77 -8.24 -11.98
N TYR A 64 0.92 -8.52 -13.25
CA TYR A 64 0.31 -7.74 -14.32
C TYR A 64 -1.22 -7.88 -14.31
N ASP A 65 -1.73 -9.08 -14.06
CA ASP A 65 -3.18 -9.34 -13.98
C ASP A 65 -3.81 -8.60 -12.81
N LEU A 66 -3.06 -8.41 -11.72
CA LEU A 66 -3.50 -7.59 -10.59
C LEU A 66 -3.44 -6.09 -10.90
N LYS A 67 -2.43 -5.64 -11.64
CA LYS A 67 -2.27 -4.22 -11.99
C LYS A 67 -3.27 -3.78 -13.06
N LYS A 68 -3.62 -4.65 -14.00
CA LYS A 68 -4.45 -4.32 -15.15
C LYS A 68 -5.78 -3.65 -14.80
N PRO A 69 -6.62 -4.17 -13.89
CA PRO A 69 -7.86 -3.52 -13.51
C PRO A 69 -7.65 -2.20 -12.75
N MET A 70 -6.49 -2.03 -12.11
CA MET A 70 -6.20 -0.83 -11.32
C MET A 70 -6.06 0.42 -12.18
N PHE A 71 -5.60 0.31 -13.43
CA PHE A 71 -5.51 1.46 -14.34
C PHE A 71 -6.87 2.14 -14.52
N CYS A 72 -7.92 1.35 -14.85
CA CYS A 72 -9.27 1.88 -15.01
C CYS A 72 -9.90 2.29 -13.68
N TRP A 73 -9.60 1.55 -12.59
CA TRP A 73 -10.09 1.90 -11.27
C TRP A 73 -9.59 3.27 -10.82
N LEU A 74 -8.33 3.60 -11.11
CA LEU A 74 -7.74 4.89 -10.75
C LEU A 74 -8.30 6.06 -11.55
N ASP A 75 -8.83 5.85 -12.75
CA ASP A 75 -9.59 6.87 -13.49
C ASP A 75 -10.87 7.27 -12.76
N LEU A 76 -11.51 6.31 -12.06
CA LEU A 76 -12.70 6.56 -11.26
C LEU A 76 -12.37 7.17 -9.88
N PHE A 77 -11.20 6.86 -9.35
CA PHE A 77 -10.75 7.28 -8.01
C PHE A 77 -9.38 7.97 -8.07
N PRO A 78 -9.26 9.13 -8.75
CA PRO A 78 -7.98 9.81 -8.97
C PRO A 78 -7.28 10.22 -7.66
N ALA A 79 -8.02 10.46 -6.59
CA ALA A 79 -7.45 10.76 -5.28
C ALA A 79 -6.54 9.63 -4.77
N ALA A 80 -6.85 8.35 -5.05
CA ALA A 80 -6.03 7.22 -4.63
C ALA A 80 -4.62 7.24 -5.25
N SER A 81 -4.47 7.84 -6.44
CA SER A 81 -3.18 8.03 -7.11
C SER A 81 -2.48 9.34 -6.74
N GLY A 82 -3.09 10.15 -5.91
CA GLY A 82 -2.61 11.46 -5.50
C GLY A 82 -1.58 11.44 -4.37
N ARG A 83 -1.27 12.65 -3.92
CA ARG A 83 -0.39 12.88 -2.76
C ARG A 83 -0.98 13.96 -1.88
N ILE A 84 -0.82 13.83 -0.57
CA ILE A 84 -1.22 14.87 0.37
C ILE A 84 -0.33 16.10 0.16
N ARG A 85 -0.95 17.25 0.08
CA ARG A 85 -0.30 18.56 0.06
C ARG A 85 -0.92 19.44 1.14
N ARG A 86 -0.20 20.47 1.54
CA ARG A 86 -0.74 21.58 2.33
C ARG A 86 -0.96 22.77 1.40
N GLY A 87 -2.05 23.48 1.61
CA GLY A 87 -2.27 24.76 0.96
C GLY A 87 -1.11 25.72 1.30
N GLU A 88 -0.60 26.40 0.33
CA GLU A 88 0.32 27.51 0.57
C GLU A 88 -0.47 28.65 1.20
N ASP A 89 0.20 29.56 1.93
CA ASP A 89 -0.40 30.77 2.49
C ASP A 89 -0.77 31.78 1.40
N ASP A 90 -1.35 31.30 0.32
CA ASP A 90 -1.81 32.10 -0.77
C ASP A 90 -3.18 32.68 -0.43
N SER A 91 -3.34 34.01 -0.60
CA SER A 91 -4.54 34.77 -0.24
C SER A 91 -5.84 34.30 -0.90
N ASN A 92 -5.76 33.35 -1.81
CA ASN A 92 -6.87 32.72 -2.53
C ASN A 92 -7.30 31.33 -1.99
N ASP A 93 -6.58 30.76 -1.02
CA ASP A 93 -6.99 29.48 -0.44
C ASP A 93 -8.01 29.71 0.69
N SER A 94 -9.21 29.15 0.55
CA SER A 94 -10.28 29.30 1.53
C SER A 94 -9.89 28.74 2.92
N PHE A 95 -8.87 27.87 2.97
CA PHE A 95 -8.37 27.26 4.20
C PHE A 95 -6.84 27.13 4.15
N PRO A 96 -6.09 28.21 4.42
CA PRO A 96 -4.63 28.20 4.42
C PRO A 96 -4.08 27.08 5.34
N GLY A 97 -3.09 26.35 4.85
CA GLY A 97 -2.45 25.28 5.60
C GLY A 97 -3.27 23.98 5.78
N ARG A 98 -4.55 23.95 5.35
CA ARG A 98 -5.36 22.74 5.39
C ARG A 98 -4.80 21.70 4.39
N PRO A 99 -4.59 20.44 4.83
CA PRO A 99 -4.18 19.39 3.92
C PRO A 99 -5.28 19.04 2.91
N PHE A 100 -4.87 18.73 1.69
CA PHE A 100 -5.72 18.23 0.62
C PHE A 100 -4.97 17.15 -0.18
N VAL A 101 -5.66 16.38 -1.00
CA VAL A 101 -5.01 15.45 -1.94
C VAL A 101 -4.86 16.14 -3.28
N LYS A 102 -3.61 16.30 -3.73
CA LYS A 102 -3.33 16.67 -5.11
C LYS A 102 -3.38 15.42 -5.97
N CYS A 103 -4.37 15.36 -6.85
CA CYS A 103 -4.55 14.26 -7.81
C CYS A 103 -3.58 14.48 -8.99
N ASN A 104 -2.34 14.10 -8.81
CA ASN A 104 -1.22 14.35 -9.73
C ASN A 104 -0.71 13.08 -10.42
N ASP A 105 -1.53 12.04 -10.44
CA ASP A 105 -1.25 10.77 -11.11
C ASP A 105 0.10 10.12 -10.67
N SER A 106 0.53 10.39 -9.44
CA SER A 106 1.74 9.80 -8.88
C SER A 106 1.62 8.30 -8.62
N GLY A 107 0.41 7.79 -8.66
CA GLY A 107 0.08 6.36 -8.64
C GLY A 107 0.05 5.70 -7.26
N VAL A 108 -0.55 4.53 -7.25
CA VAL A 108 -0.54 3.57 -6.15
C VAL A 108 0.78 2.80 -6.17
N ARG A 109 1.36 2.59 -5.01
CA ARG A 109 2.60 1.83 -4.87
C ARG A 109 2.31 0.34 -4.79
N ILE A 110 2.94 -0.43 -5.65
CA ILE A 110 2.90 -1.88 -5.64
C ILE A 110 4.23 -2.42 -5.11
N VAL A 111 4.15 -3.25 -4.10
CA VAL A 111 5.30 -3.92 -3.49
C VAL A 111 5.20 -5.41 -3.76
N GLU A 112 6.12 -5.94 -4.55
CA GLU A 112 6.26 -7.39 -4.76
C GLU A 112 7.32 -7.90 -3.80
N ALA A 113 6.99 -8.87 -2.96
CA ALA A 113 7.93 -9.45 -2.02
C ALA A 113 7.77 -10.98 -1.95
N ARG A 114 8.74 -11.64 -1.32
CA ARG A 114 8.71 -13.08 -1.06
C ARG A 114 8.66 -13.32 0.44
N CYS A 115 8.03 -14.41 0.82
CA CYS A 115 8.02 -14.90 2.20
C CYS A 115 8.60 -16.32 2.24
N GLU A 116 9.47 -16.59 3.22
CA GLU A 116 10.06 -17.92 3.42
C GLU A 116 9.06 -18.90 4.04
N LEU A 117 8.02 -18.39 4.71
CA LEU A 117 7.01 -19.19 5.37
C LEU A 117 5.86 -19.52 4.42
N THR A 118 5.28 -20.70 4.57
CA THR A 118 3.98 -21.01 3.99
C THR A 118 2.87 -20.23 4.71
N VAL A 119 1.68 -20.18 4.09
CA VAL A 119 0.51 -19.55 4.73
C VAL A 119 0.19 -20.18 6.06
N ASP A 120 0.19 -21.51 6.12
CA ASP A 120 -0.17 -22.24 7.31
C ASP A 120 0.84 -22.02 8.44
N GLU A 121 2.14 -22.02 8.13
CA GLU A 121 3.20 -21.70 9.10
C GLU A 121 3.06 -20.27 9.61
N TRP A 122 2.73 -19.32 8.73
CA TRP A 122 2.57 -17.93 9.11
C TRP A 122 1.33 -17.74 10.00
N LEU A 123 0.20 -18.34 9.64
CA LEU A 123 -1.05 -18.27 10.42
C LEU A 123 -0.86 -18.91 11.80
N SER A 124 -0.27 -20.11 11.88
CA SER A 124 0.03 -20.77 13.14
C SER A 124 0.93 -19.90 14.03
N GLY A 125 1.98 -19.32 13.45
CA GLY A 125 2.87 -18.43 14.19
C GLY A 125 2.17 -17.15 14.67
N THR A 126 1.17 -16.65 13.94
CA THR A 126 0.36 -15.50 14.36
C THR A 126 -0.55 -15.87 15.54
N GLU A 127 -1.19 -17.03 15.52
CA GLU A 127 -2.00 -17.54 16.63
C GLU A 127 -1.16 -17.74 17.90
N GLU A 128 0.09 -18.19 17.75
CA GLU A 128 1.06 -18.32 18.83
C GLU A 128 1.68 -16.99 19.30
N GLY A 129 1.36 -15.88 18.64
CA GLY A 129 1.92 -14.56 18.93
C GLY A 129 3.38 -14.37 18.48
N LEU A 130 3.90 -15.27 17.63
CA LEU A 130 5.25 -15.19 17.08
C LEU A 130 5.37 -14.24 15.90
N HIS A 131 4.26 -14.04 15.18
CA HIS A 131 4.19 -13.16 14.01
C HIS A 131 3.08 -12.12 14.16
N SER A 132 3.35 -10.90 13.76
CA SER A 132 2.36 -9.84 13.66
C SER A 132 1.99 -9.58 12.20
N PRO A 133 0.73 -9.25 11.87
CA PRO A 133 0.36 -8.76 10.56
C PRO A 133 1.21 -7.58 10.09
N ASP A 134 1.72 -6.78 11.02
CA ASP A 134 2.62 -5.66 10.71
C ASP A 134 3.94 -6.10 10.07
N THR A 135 4.42 -7.32 10.34
CA THR A 135 5.62 -7.86 9.69
C THR A 135 5.42 -8.14 8.21
N LEU A 136 4.17 -8.27 7.78
CA LEU A 136 3.81 -8.45 6.38
C LEU A 136 3.64 -7.11 5.66
N ALA A 137 3.28 -6.05 6.36
CA ALA A 137 3.00 -4.77 5.74
C ALA A 137 4.30 -4.01 5.43
N TYR A 138 4.37 -3.46 4.23
CA TYR A 138 5.40 -2.49 3.89
C TYR A 138 4.97 -1.14 4.47
N ASP A 139 5.72 -0.63 5.44
CA ASP A 139 5.38 0.59 6.18
C ASP A 139 6.41 1.71 6.01
N GLN A 140 7.34 1.56 5.07
CA GLN A 140 8.31 2.62 4.82
C GLN A 140 7.63 3.83 4.20
N VAL A 141 7.46 4.87 5.01
CA VAL A 141 7.10 6.19 4.52
C VAL A 141 8.23 6.69 3.62
N LEU A 142 7.93 6.95 2.37
CA LEU A 142 8.90 7.44 1.41
C LEU A 142 9.03 8.95 1.56
N GLY A 143 10.13 9.39 2.17
CA GLY A 143 10.47 10.79 2.31
C GLY A 143 10.11 11.40 3.67
N PRO A 144 10.60 12.62 3.93
CA PRO A 144 10.52 13.27 5.23
C PRO A 144 9.13 13.83 5.53
N ASP A 145 8.24 13.90 4.56
CA ASP A 145 6.88 14.41 4.73
C ASP A 145 5.83 13.63 3.92
N LEU A 146 4.56 13.87 4.25
CA LEU A 146 3.41 13.23 3.62
C LEU A 146 3.29 13.51 2.11
N GLY A 147 3.96 14.53 1.64
CA GLY A 147 3.93 14.95 0.24
C GLY A 147 4.54 13.94 -0.74
N PHE A 148 5.41 13.06 -0.26
CA PHE A 148 6.06 12.03 -1.06
C PHE A 148 5.43 10.64 -0.87
N SER A 149 4.73 10.43 0.24
CA SER A 149 4.16 9.12 0.56
C SER A 149 2.93 8.83 -0.28
N PRO A 150 2.83 7.64 -0.89
CA PRO A 150 1.61 7.19 -1.53
C PRO A 150 0.47 7.08 -0.52
N LEU A 151 -0.75 7.35 -0.95
CA LEU A 151 -1.94 7.17 -0.11
C LEU A 151 -2.33 5.70 -0.03
N VAL A 152 -2.01 4.93 -1.06
CA VAL A 152 -2.36 3.51 -1.17
C VAL A 152 -1.11 2.71 -1.52
N TYR A 153 -0.90 1.65 -0.76
CA TYR A 153 0.05 0.59 -1.06
C TYR A 153 -0.73 -0.69 -1.31
N VAL A 154 -0.30 -1.46 -2.28
CA VAL A 154 -0.74 -2.83 -2.49
C VAL A 154 0.49 -3.70 -2.46
N GLN A 155 0.58 -4.58 -1.49
CA GLN A 155 1.70 -5.48 -1.37
C GLN A 155 1.28 -6.90 -1.73
N VAL A 156 2.04 -7.49 -2.62
CA VAL A 156 1.84 -8.86 -3.08
C VAL A 156 3.00 -9.71 -2.61
N LYS A 157 2.72 -10.78 -1.92
CA LYS A 157 3.74 -11.72 -1.45
C LYS A 157 3.49 -13.10 -2.04
N GLY A 158 4.52 -13.63 -2.71
CA GLY A 158 4.56 -15.03 -3.09
C GLY A 158 5.30 -15.84 -2.03
N THR A 159 4.74 -16.99 -1.64
CA THR A 159 5.46 -18.02 -0.91
C THR A 159 5.88 -19.11 -1.87
N THR A 160 6.95 -19.84 -1.60
CA THR A 160 7.32 -21.03 -2.36
C THR A 160 6.84 -22.28 -1.64
N PRO A 161 6.08 -23.19 -2.30
CA PRO A 161 5.41 -23.03 -3.57
C PRO A 161 3.98 -22.51 -3.44
N SER A 162 3.73 -21.33 -4.02
CA SER A 162 2.41 -20.84 -4.46
C SER A 162 1.33 -20.46 -3.41
N HIS A 163 1.53 -19.35 -2.69
CA HIS A 163 0.42 -18.63 -2.05
C HIS A 163 0.61 -17.12 -2.22
N LEU A 164 -0.48 -16.41 -2.45
CA LEU A 164 -0.46 -14.96 -2.63
C LEU A 164 -1.09 -14.27 -1.41
N PHE A 165 -0.39 -13.30 -0.83
CA PHE A 165 -0.96 -12.37 0.13
C PHE A 165 -1.13 -11.01 -0.54
N LEU A 166 -2.28 -10.39 -0.38
CA LEU A 166 -2.54 -9.03 -0.79
C LEU A 166 -2.73 -8.18 0.47
N LEU A 167 -2.05 -7.06 0.51
CA LEU A 167 -2.13 -6.09 1.61
C LEU A 167 -2.61 -4.76 1.09
#